data_f65620d43beaa55ac7cdcdae51261b7c
#
_entry.id   f65620d43beaa55ac7cdcdae51261b7c
#
_cell.length_a   1.000
_cell.length_b   1.000
_cell.length_c   1.000
_cell.angle_alpha   90.00
_cell.angle_beta   90.00
_cell.angle_gamma   90.00
#
_symmetry.space_group_name_H-M   'P 1'
#
loop_
_entity.id
_entity.type
_entity.pdbx_description
1 polymer ?
#
loop_
_entity_poly.entity_id
_entity_poly.type
_entity_poly.pdbx_seq_one_letter_code
_entity_poly.pdbx_strand_id
1 'polypeptide(L)'
;MLSRRDFLQVSMAASSLYGASGFGNWAKLAAQQKLNQNQLLEFENFGNVSLIHITDIHAQLKPIYFREPEVNLGVGDALGQVPHITGSDFRRLYGIDDGSPAHYALTHDDFIAMADGYGRVGGLDRVATVINSIRAERPDALLLDGGDTWHGSYTCYHTQGQDMVNVMNALKPDAMTFHWEFTLGSDRVSEIVENLPFAALGQNIFDAEWDEPAELFPPYKMFERGGSKIAVIGQAFPYMPIANPGWMFPEYSFGIRDSNMQDMVDEVRSLGAELVVVLSHNGFDVDKKMAGRVSGIDVILSGHTLSLIHISEPTRPLE
;
A
#
# COMPACT_ATOMS: atom_id res chain seq x y z
N MET A 1 -14.96 9.16 22.70
CA MET A 1 -14.73 8.89 21.26
C MET A 1 -13.29 9.24 20.98
N LEU A 2 -12.51 8.28 20.46
CA LEU A 2 -11.17 8.59 19.98
C LEU A 2 -11.33 9.38 18.70
N SER A 3 -10.70 10.54 18.59
CA SER A 3 -10.68 11.29 17.35
C SER A 3 -9.82 10.51 16.32
N ARG A 4 -9.99 10.81 15.05
CA ARG A 4 -9.17 10.30 13.94
C ARG A 4 -7.67 10.54 14.16
N ARG A 5 -7.35 11.69 14.74
CA ARG A 5 -6.01 12.05 15.19
C ARG A 5 -5.50 11.07 16.26
N ASP A 6 -6.39 10.64 17.17
CA ASP A 6 -6.06 9.69 18.22
C ASP A 6 -5.85 8.28 17.64
N PHE A 7 -6.62 7.87 16.61
CA PHE A 7 -6.42 6.59 15.90
C PHE A 7 -5.14 6.60 15.06
N LEU A 8 -4.87 7.65 14.31
CA LEU A 8 -3.61 7.82 13.57
C LEU A 8 -2.43 8.00 14.53
N GLN A 9 -2.61 8.70 15.65
CA GLN A 9 -1.61 8.78 16.70
C GLN A 9 -1.41 7.44 17.41
N VAL A 10 -2.44 6.64 17.60
CA VAL A 10 -2.36 5.27 18.10
C VAL A 10 -1.68 4.35 17.10
N SER A 11 -1.99 4.47 15.82
CA SER A 11 -1.32 3.71 14.76
C SER A 11 0.13 4.17 14.55
N MET A 12 0.40 5.48 14.60
CA MET A 12 1.75 6.05 14.55
C MET A 12 2.52 5.85 15.86
N ALA A 13 1.87 5.92 17.01
CA ALA A 13 2.48 5.59 18.30
C ALA A 13 2.75 4.09 18.42
N ALA A 14 1.93 3.23 17.83
CA ALA A 14 2.25 1.82 17.66
C ALA A 14 3.52 1.62 16.84
N SER A 15 3.76 2.45 15.83
CA SER A 15 4.95 2.39 14.97
C SER A 15 6.19 3.07 15.59
N SER A 16 6.02 4.14 16.34
CA SER A 16 7.14 4.84 16.99
C SER A 16 7.59 4.21 18.31
N LEU A 17 6.79 3.32 18.89
CA LEU A 17 7.02 2.68 20.18
C LEU A 17 7.76 1.34 20.10
N TYR A 18 8.32 1.00 18.95
CA TYR A 18 9.33 -0.08 18.88
C TYR A 18 10.56 0.19 19.78
N GLY A 19 10.58 1.31 20.47
CA GLY A 19 11.65 1.70 21.37
C GLY A 19 11.24 2.20 22.77
N ALA A 20 9.96 2.16 23.15
CA ALA A 20 9.55 2.71 24.46
C ALA A 20 8.47 1.87 25.14
N SER A 21 8.65 1.67 26.43
CA SER A 21 7.93 0.84 27.39
C SER A 21 6.42 1.09 27.61
N GLY A 22 5.70 1.61 26.62
CA GLY A 22 4.28 1.96 26.70
C GLY A 22 3.30 1.13 25.86
N PHE A 23 3.79 0.22 25.02
CA PHE A 23 2.98 -0.50 24.04
C PHE A 23 1.88 -1.39 24.66
N GLY A 24 2.17 -2.03 25.79
CA GLY A 24 1.20 -2.90 26.48
C GLY A 24 -0.07 -2.20 26.94
N ASN A 25 0.01 -0.91 27.27
CA ASN A 25 -1.16 -0.14 27.70
C ASN A 25 -2.07 0.27 26.54
N TRP A 26 -1.53 0.53 25.34
CA TRP A 26 -2.29 0.96 24.18
C TRP A 26 -2.98 -0.20 23.45
N ALA A 27 -2.29 -1.34 23.31
CA ALA A 27 -2.91 -2.56 22.82
C ALA A 27 -4.05 -3.00 23.74
N LYS A 28 -3.88 -2.85 25.05
CA LYS A 28 -4.91 -3.13 26.05
C LYS A 28 -6.10 -2.16 25.97
N LEU A 29 -5.85 -0.88 25.73
CA LEU A 29 -6.89 0.14 25.51
C LEU A 29 -7.67 -0.09 24.20
N ALA A 30 -6.99 -0.44 23.11
CA ALA A 30 -7.62 -0.78 21.85
C ALA A 30 -8.45 -2.07 21.95
N ALA A 31 -7.97 -3.07 22.69
CA ALA A 31 -8.70 -4.32 22.94
C ALA A 31 -9.87 -4.15 23.95
N GLN A 32 -9.79 -3.21 24.89
CA GLN A 32 -10.85 -2.93 25.85
C GLN A 32 -11.98 -2.06 25.30
N GLN A 33 -11.70 -1.22 24.29
CA GLN A 33 -12.73 -0.55 23.53
C GLN A 33 -13.26 -1.56 22.50
N LYS A 34 -14.47 -2.07 22.70
CA LYS A 34 -15.22 -2.81 21.68
C LYS A 34 -15.55 -1.87 20.53
N LEU A 35 -14.53 -1.50 19.75
CA LEU A 35 -14.71 -0.78 18.50
C LEU A 35 -15.47 -1.72 17.58
N ASN A 36 -16.71 -1.40 17.26
CA ASN A 36 -17.40 -2.11 16.21
C ASN A 36 -16.79 -1.69 14.85
N GLN A 37 -16.94 -2.55 13.86
CA GLN A 37 -16.37 -2.36 12.54
C GLN A 37 -16.79 -1.03 11.89
N ASN A 38 -18.00 -0.54 12.18
CA ASN A 38 -18.49 0.73 11.68
C ASN A 38 -17.73 1.93 12.29
N GLN A 39 -17.38 1.86 13.58
CA GLN A 39 -16.61 2.92 14.24
C GLN A 39 -15.19 3.08 13.68
N LEU A 40 -14.62 2.01 13.12
CA LEU A 40 -13.33 2.08 12.44
C LEU A 40 -13.40 2.79 11.08
N LEU A 41 -14.59 2.86 10.48
CA LEU A 41 -14.84 3.49 9.19
C LEU A 41 -15.48 4.88 9.32
N GLU A 42 -15.88 5.29 10.54
CA GLU A 42 -16.42 6.63 10.83
C GLU A 42 -15.27 7.64 10.98
N PHE A 43 -14.94 8.33 9.90
CA PHE A 43 -13.94 9.40 9.89
C PHE A 43 -14.60 10.76 9.66
N GLU A 44 -14.26 11.74 10.47
CA GLU A 44 -14.61 13.14 10.15
C GLU A 44 -13.91 13.56 8.85
N ASN A 45 -14.62 14.29 7.99
CA ASN A 45 -14.02 14.85 6.79
C ASN A 45 -13.14 16.05 7.15
N PHE A 46 -11.85 15.93 6.85
CA PHE A 46 -10.91 17.04 6.90
C PHE A 46 -10.49 17.37 5.47
N GLY A 47 -10.67 18.61 5.08
CA GLY A 47 -10.36 19.06 3.73
C GLY A 47 -11.41 18.64 2.68
N ASN A 48 -11.11 18.95 1.44
CA ASN A 48 -11.99 18.81 0.28
C ASN A 48 -11.61 17.63 -0.65
N VAL A 49 -10.47 16.99 -0.43
CA VAL A 49 -9.98 15.85 -1.21
C VAL A 49 -9.89 14.62 -0.33
N SER A 50 -10.33 13.47 -0.83
CA SER A 50 -10.16 12.17 -0.18
C SER A 50 -9.45 11.19 -1.13
N LEU A 51 -8.44 10.51 -0.62
CA LEU A 51 -7.72 9.47 -1.34
C LEU A 51 -8.02 8.12 -0.68
N ILE A 52 -8.46 7.14 -1.47
CA ILE A 52 -8.60 5.75 -1.07
C ILE A 52 -7.43 5.01 -1.72
N HIS A 53 -6.57 4.41 -0.94
CA HIS A 53 -5.43 3.67 -1.40
C HIS A 53 -5.58 2.19 -1.11
N ILE A 54 -5.44 1.37 -2.14
CA ILE A 54 -5.30 -0.08 -2.08
C ILE A 54 -3.98 -0.45 -2.72
N THR A 55 -3.32 -1.49 -2.25
CA THR A 55 -2.03 -1.96 -2.79
C THR A 55 -1.80 -3.40 -2.39
N ASP A 56 -0.90 -4.09 -3.07
CA ASP A 56 -0.41 -5.43 -2.71
C ASP A 56 -1.55 -6.44 -2.50
N ILE A 57 -2.52 -6.45 -3.40
CA ILE A 57 -3.69 -7.33 -3.35
C ILE A 57 -3.29 -8.78 -3.62
N HIS A 58 -2.22 -9.01 -4.40
CA HIS A 58 -1.69 -10.32 -4.76
C HIS A 58 -2.74 -11.31 -5.27
N ALA A 59 -3.71 -10.80 -6.03
CA ALA A 59 -4.83 -11.56 -6.57
C ALA A 59 -5.64 -12.35 -5.51
N GLN A 60 -5.72 -11.83 -4.27
CA GLN A 60 -6.43 -12.43 -3.17
C GLN A 60 -7.93 -12.11 -3.27
N LEU A 61 -8.66 -12.86 -4.12
CA LEU A 61 -10.09 -12.64 -4.39
C LEU A 61 -10.99 -13.00 -3.21
N LYS A 62 -10.71 -14.14 -2.57
CA LYS A 62 -11.58 -14.70 -1.52
C LYS A 62 -10.96 -14.58 -0.15
N PRO A 63 -11.77 -14.38 0.90
CA PRO A 63 -11.28 -14.43 2.26
C PRO A 63 -10.64 -15.78 2.60
N ILE A 64 -9.53 -15.76 3.31
CA ILE A 64 -8.78 -16.94 3.73
C ILE A 64 -8.53 -16.94 5.24
N TYR A 65 -8.21 -18.11 5.77
CA TYR A 65 -7.59 -18.20 7.09
C TYR A 65 -6.10 -17.91 6.93
N PHE A 66 -5.69 -16.73 7.31
CA PHE A 66 -4.32 -16.31 7.16
C PHE A 66 -3.86 -15.45 8.34
N ARG A 67 -2.63 -15.70 8.76
CA ARG A 67 -1.85 -14.83 9.62
C ARG A 67 -0.40 -14.95 9.20
N GLU A 68 0.29 -13.84 9.18
CA GLU A 68 1.70 -13.83 8.80
C GLU A 68 2.54 -14.51 9.89
N PRO A 69 3.44 -15.45 9.51
CA PRO A 69 4.35 -16.05 10.47
C PRO A 69 5.27 -15.00 11.09
N GLU A 70 5.44 -15.07 12.38
CA GLU A 70 6.37 -14.22 13.10
C GLU A 70 7.81 -14.64 12.81
N VAL A 71 8.71 -13.69 12.64
CA VAL A 71 10.12 -13.94 12.40
C VAL A 71 10.96 -13.26 13.48
N ASN A 72 11.75 -14.04 14.22
CA ASN A 72 12.78 -13.53 15.10
C ASN A 72 14.08 -13.39 14.31
N LEU A 73 14.46 -12.14 13.99
CA LEU A 73 15.66 -11.83 13.20
C LEU A 73 16.91 -11.58 14.08
N GLY A 74 16.77 -11.67 15.40
CA GLY A 74 17.91 -11.49 16.33
C GLY A 74 18.93 -12.61 16.21
N VAL A 75 20.21 -12.25 16.11
CA VAL A 75 21.34 -13.19 16.10
C VAL A 75 22.32 -12.85 17.20
N GLY A 76 23.07 -13.85 17.69
CA GLY A 76 24.01 -13.66 18.78
C GLY A 76 23.34 -13.13 20.03
N ASP A 77 23.85 -12.04 20.59
CA ASP A 77 23.33 -11.41 21.80
C ASP A 77 21.98 -10.73 21.63
N ALA A 78 21.55 -10.47 20.38
CA ALA A 78 20.24 -9.90 20.08
C ALA A 78 19.12 -10.96 20.04
N LEU A 79 19.45 -12.26 20.00
CA LEU A 79 18.46 -13.33 20.00
C LEU A 79 17.60 -13.31 21.26
N GLY A 80 16.29 -13.24 21.10
CA GLY A 80 15.33 -13.18 22.21
C GLY A 80 15.32 -11.87 22.99
N GLN A 81 16.00 -10.83 22.48
CA GLN A 81 15.92 -9.48 23.02
C GLN A 81 14.98 -8.62 22.18
N VAL A 82 14.39 -7.60 22.80
CA VAL A 82 13.57 -6.60 22.10
C VAL A 82 14.46 -5.85 21.08
N PRO A 83 14.01 -5.67 19.83
CA PRO A 83 12.68 -5.96 19.28
C PRO A 83 12.52 -7.38 18.65
N HIS A 84 13.50 -8.26 18.82
CA HIS A 84 13.58 -9.58 18.17
C HIS A 84 12.93 -10.69 19.00
N ILE A 85 11.71 -10.46 19.48
CA ILE A 85 10.91 -11.44 20.24
C ILE A 85 9.58 -11.66 19.54
N THR A 86 9.07 -12.90 19.61
CA THR A 86 7.86 -13.36 18.92
C THR A 86 7.05 -14.29 19.82
N GLY A 87 5.83 -14.60 19.41
CA GLY A 87 4.97 -15.61 20.02
C GLY A 87 4.67 -15.40 21.49
N SER A 88 4.80 -16.46 22.27
CA SER A 88 4.48 -16.44 23.70
C SER A 88 5.40 -15.52 24.51
N ASP A 89 6.65 -15.34 24.10
CA ASP A 89 7.58 -14.41 24.75
C ASP A 89 7.17 -12.95 24.51
N PHE A 90 6.76 -12.64 23.29
CA PHE A 90 6.20 -11.33 22.95
C PHE A 90 4.93 -11.04 23.76
N ARG A 91 3.99 -11.99 23.82
CA ARG A 91 2.77 -11.85 24.60
C ARG A 91 3.05 -11.62 26.08
N ARG A 92 3.98 -12.40 26.66
CA ARG A 92 4.36 -12.27 28.07
C ARG A 92 4.98 -10.91 28.37
N LEU A 93 5.88 -10.44 27.51
CA LEU A 93 6.56 -9.15 27.71
C LEU A 93 5.58 -7.98 27.66
N TYR A 94 4.65 -8.00 26.69
CA TYR A 94 3.71 -6.90 26.48
C TYR A 94 2.36 -7.07 27.20
N GLY A 95 2.19 -8.12 28.00
CA GLY A 95 0.99 -8.37 28.76
C GLY A 95 -0.25 -8.60 27.91
N ILE A 96 -0.09 -9.33 26.79
CA ILE A 96 -1.18 -9.65 25.87
C ILE A 96 -1.90 -10.91 26.34
N ASP A 97 -3.19 -10.78 26.64
CA ASP A 97 -4.02 -11.88 27.11
C ASP A 97 -4.29 -12.92 26.02
N ASP A 98 -4.33 -14.20 26.42
CA ASP A 98 -4.69 -15.29 25.54
C ASP A 98 -6.09 -15.08 24.92
N GLY A 99 -6.24 -15.40 23.65
CA GLY A 99 -7.51 -15.30 22.92
C GLY A 99 -8.01 -13.87 22.68
N SER A 100 -7.23 -12.85 23.07
CA SER A 100 -7.59 -11.45 22.84
C SER A 100 -7.43 -11.03 21.38
N PRO A 101 -8.11 -9.94 20.92
CA PRO A 101 -7.86 -9.36 19.60
C PRO A 101 -6.40 -8.98 19.37
N ALA A 102 -5.67 -8.53 20.42
CA ALA A 102 -4.25 -8.23 20.33
C ALA A 102 -3.41 -9.49 20.13
N HIS A 103 -3.75 -10.61 20.77
CA HIS A 103 -3.12 -11.91 20.51
C HIS A 103 -3.28 -12.29 19.03
N TYR A 104 -4.49 -12.21 18.50
CA TYR A 104 -4.77 -12.51 17.10
C TYR A 104 -4.03 -11.56 16.14
N ALA A 105 -4.03 -10.26 16.40
CA ALA A 105 -3.49 -9.26 15.48
C ALA A 105 -1.96 -9.17 15.47
N LEU A 106 -1.32 -9.46 16.62
CA LEU A 106 0.10 -9.15 16.82
C LEU A 106 1.01 -10.38 16.90
N THR A 107 0.45 -11.59 16.90
CA THR A 107 1.23 -12.83 16.95
C THR A 107 0.67 -13.90 16.03
N HIS A 108 1.50 -14.87 15.66
CA HIS A 108 1.11 -16.09 14.94
C HIS A 108 0.85 -17.28 15.88
N ASP A 109 0.97 -17.05 17.15
CA ASP A 109 0.81 -18.05 18.21
C ASP A 109 -0.63 -18.61 18.20
N ASP A 110 -0.77 -19.91 18.47
CA ASP A 110 -2.05 -20.62 18.47
C ASP A 110 -2.92 -20.40 17.20
N PHE A 111 -2.28 -20.38 16.03
CA PHE A 111 -2.92 -20.04 14.75
C PHE A 111 -4.28 -20.73 14.53
N ILE A 112 -4.38 -22.04 14.75
CA ILE A 112 -5.60 -22.81 14.46
C ILE A 112 -6.76 -22.34 15.35
N ALA A 113 -6.54 -22.26 16.67
CA ALA A 113 -7.57 -21.85 17.62
C ALA A 113 -8.01 -20.40 17.39
N MET A 114 -7.04 -19.53 17.09
CA MET A 114 -7.32 -18.12 16.80
C MET A 114 -8.06 -17.94 15.48
N ALA A 115 -7.67 -18.68 14.43
CA ALA A 115 -8.34 -18.63 13.13
C ALA A 115 -9.80 -19.16 13.21
N ASP A 116 -10.04 -20.20 13.99
CA ASP A 116 -11.39 -20.69 14.24
C ASP A 116 -12.27 -19.65 14.95
N GLY A 117 -11.69 -18.93 15.91
CA GLY A 117 -12.40 -17.88 16.67
C GLY A 117 -12.66 -16.61 15.85
N TYR A 118 -11.69 -16.14 15.09
CA TYR A 118 -11.76 -14.88 14.34
C TYR A 118 -12.21 -15.04 12.89
N GLY A 119 -12.11 -16.25 12.33
CA GLY A 119 -12.58 -16.56 10.99
C GLY A 119 -11.63 -16.12 9.87
N ARG A 120 -12.17 -16.06 8.66
CA ARG A 120 -11.41 -15.69 7.46
C ARG A 120 -11.21 -14.18 7.35
N VAL A 121 -10.05 -13.78 6.88
CA VAL A 121 -9.64 -12.38 6.68
C VAL A 121 -9.43 -12.06 5.19
N GLY A 122 -9.40 -10.77 4.84
CA GLY A 122 -9.22 -10.31 3.46
C GLY A 122 -10.45 -10.57 2.58
N GLY A 123 -10.20 -10.63 1.28
CA GLY A 123 -11.19 -10.81 0.24
C GLY A 123 -11.64 -9.50 -0.41
N LEU A 124 -11.58 -9.45 -1.75
CA LEU A 124 -11.94 -8.24 -2.49
C LEU A 124 -13.42 -7.88 -2.44
N ASP A 125 -14.30 -8.83 -2.15
CA ASP A 125 -15.70 -8.56 -1.89
C ASP A 125 -15.90 -7.67 -0.64
N ARG A 126 -15.11 -7.91 0.40
CA ARG A 126 -15.11 -7.07 1.61
C ARG A 126 -14.45 -5.73 1.37
N VAL A 127 -13.32 -5.72 0.68
CA VAL A 127 -12.64 -4.47 0.27
C VAL A 127 -13.59 -3.60 -0.56
N ALA A 128 -14.30 -4.18 -1.53
CA ALA A 128 -15.30 -3.48 -2.32
C ALA A 128 -16.43 -2.88 -1.46
N THR A 129 -16.87 -3.60 -0.44
CA THR A 129 -17.89 -3.10 0.49
C THR A 129 -17.39 -1.86 1.23
N VAL A 130 -16.14 -1.88 1.73
CA VAL A 130 -15.52 -0.74 2.42
C VAL A 130 -15.34 0.45 1.47
N ILE A 131 -14.81 0.21 0.27
CA ILE A 131 -14.62 1.25 -0.76
C ILE A 131 -15.97 1.91 -1.10
N ASN A 132 -17.00 1.11 -1.33
CA ASN A 132 -18.33 1.63 -1.66
C ASN A 132 -18.95 2.43 -0.51
N SER A 133 -18.73 2.03 0.75
CA SER A 133 -19.15 2.80 1.92
C SER A 133 -18.46 4.17 1.96
N ILE A 134 -17.13 4.20 1.76
CA ILE A 134 -16.38 5.45 1.73
C ILE A 134 -16.82 6.35 0.57
N ARG A 135 -17.01 5.78 -0.63
CA ARG A 135 -17.48 6.53 -1.79
C ARG A 135 -18.89 7.10 -1.61
N ALA A 136 -19.77 6.38 -0.89
CA ALA A 136 -21.10 6.89 -0.58
C ALA A 136 -21.06 8.16 0.30
N GLU A 137 -20.11 8.23 1.23
CA GLU A 137 -19.91 9.39 2.09
C GLU A 137 -19.06 10.48 1.42
N ARG A 138 -18.18 10.10 0.50
CA ARG A 138 -17.16 10.93 -0.15
C ARG A 138 -17.15 10.68 -1.65
N PRO A 139 -18.14 11.18 -2.39
CA PRO A 139 -18.31 10.87 -3.82
C PRO A 139 -17.13 11.34 -4.69
N ASP A 140 -16.37 12.33 -4.23
CA ASP A 140 -15.19 12.87 -4.93
C ASP A 140 -13.88 12.14 -4.55
N ALA A 141 -13.94 11.06 -3.77
CA ALA A 141 -12.74 10.31 -3.41
C ALA A 141 -12.12 9.63 -4.64
N LEU A 142 -10.79 9.79 -4.80
CA LEU A 142 -10.00 9.03 -5.76
C LEU A 142 -9.66 7.67 -5.18
N LEU A 143 -9.89 6.60 -5.94
CA LEU A 143 -9.40 5.26 -5.63
C LEU A 143 -8.12 5.00 -6.43
N LEU A 144 -7.02 4.78 -5.72
CA LEU A 144 -5.69 4.59 -6.27
C LEU A 144 -5.17 3.19 -5.90
N ASP A 145 -4.69 2.46 -6.90
CA ASP A 145 -4.13 1.11 -6.76
C ASP A 145 -2.60 1.17 -6.86
N GLY A 146 -1.93 0.84 -5.77
CA GLY A 146 -0.47 0.88 -5.65
C GLY A 146 0.27 -0.23 -6.40
N GLY A 147 -0.42 -1.12 -7.11
CA GLY A 147 0.19 -2.24 -7.84
C GLY A 147 0.30 -3.52 -7.02
N ASP A 148 0.95 -4.51 -7.64
CA ASP A 148 0.99 -5.92 -7.19
C ASP A 148 -0.41 -6.53 -7.10
N THR A 149 -1.21 -6.21 -8.10
CA THR A 149 -2.63 -6.53 -8.16
C THR A 149 -2.87 -7.84 -8.92
N TRP A 150 -2.22 -8.03 -10.11
CA TRP A 150 -2.44 -9.17 -11.02
C TRP A 150 -1.43 -10.29 -10.86
N HIS A 151 -0.95 -10.47 -9.67
CA HIS A 151 0.11 -11.42 -9.33
C HIS A 151 -0.20 -12.10 -8.00
N GLY A 152 0.30 -13.33 -7.81
CA GLY A 152 0.37 -13.96 -6.49
C GLY A 152 -0.62 -15.11 -6.23
N SER A 153 -1.63 -15.33 -7.07
CA SER A 153 -2.52 -16.49 -6.93
C SER A 153 -2.43 -17.47 -8.11
N TYR A 154 -2.73 -18.74 -7.83
CA TYR A 154 -2.82 -19.79 -8.85
C TYR A 154 -3.85 -19.44 -9.93
N THR A 155 -5.00 -18.90 -9.55
CA THR A 155 -6.04 -18.50 -10.50
C THR A 155 -5.55 -17.40 -11.40
N CYS A 156 -4.92 -16.38 -10.86
CA CYS A 156 -4.38 -15.26 -11.62
C CYS A 156 -3.33 -15.72 -12.63
N TYR A 157 -2.44 -16.63 -12.23
CA TYR A 157 -1.46 -17.22 -13.14
C TYR A 157 -2.13 -17.94 -14.31
N HIS A 158 -3.16 -18.76 -14.05
CA HIS A 158 -3.87 -19.49 -15.10
C HIS A 158 -4.74 -18.63 -16.00
N THR A 159 -5.30 -17.56 -15.47
CA THR A 159 -6.11 -16.61 -16.25
C THR A 159 -5.26 -15.53 -16.92
N GLN A 160 -3.95 -15.56 -16.71
CA GLN A 160 -3.03 -14.50 -17.19
C GLN A 160 -3.50 -13.12 -16.74
N GLY A 161 -3.86 -12.98 -15.47
CA GLY A 161 -4.33 -11.73 -14.87
C GLY A 161 -5.79 -11.37 -15.15
N GLN A 162 -6.50 -12.07 -16.04
CA GLN A 162 -7.83 -11.67 -16.48
C GLN A 162 -8.87 -11.63 -15.37
N ASP A 163 -8.79 -12.54 -14.39
CA ASP A 163 -9.67 -12.56 -13.23
C ASP A 163 -9.57 -11.26 -12.43
N MET A 164 -8.35 -10.77 -12.20
CA MET A 164 -8.11 -9.53 -11.48
C MET A 164 -8.47 -8.30 -12.31
N VAL A 165 -8.19 -8.29 -13.61
CA VAL A 165 -8.62 -7.22 -14.53
C VAL A 165 -10.14 -7.05 -14.47
N ASN A 166 -10.90 -8.15 -14.48
CA ASN A 166 -12.37 -8.10 -14.37
C ASN A 166 -12.83 -7.51 -13.03
N VAL A 167 -12.15 -7.84 -11.93
CA VAL A 167 -12.46 -7.31 -10.60
C VAL A 167 -12.10 -5.83 -10.50
N MET A 168 -10.93 -5.43 -10.99
CA MET A 168 -10.51 -4.02 -10.98
C MET A 168 -11.43 -3.16 -11.85
N ASN A 169 -11.87 -3.68 -13.01
CA ASN A 169 -12.88 -3.01 -13.82
C ASN A 169 -14.21 -2.80 -13.08
N ALA A 170 -14.58 -3.70 -12.19
CA ALA A 170 -15.76 -3.55 -11.33
C ALA A 170 -15.54 -2.58 -10.17
N LEU A 171 -14.34 -2.56 -9.55
CA LEU A 171 -13.96 -1.64 -8.48
C LEU A 171 -13.76 -0.20 -8.98
N LYS A 172 -13.37 -0.05 -10.25
CA LYS A 172 -13.15 1.23 -10.93
C LYS A 172 -12.15 2.13 -10.18
N PRO A 173 -10.87 1.74 -10.05
CA PRO A 173 -9.86 2.68 -9.62
C PRO A 173 -9.74 3.85 -10.61
N ASP A 174 -9.26 5.00 -10.14
CA ASP A 174 -9.00 6.17 -10.98
C ASP A 174 -7.61 6.08 -11.63
N ALA A 175 -6.65 5.46 -10.95
CA ALA A 175 -5.32 5.15 -11.44
C ALA A 175 -4.69 3.95 -10.71
N MET A 176 -3.68 3.34 -11.36
CA MET A 176 -2.82 2.32 -10.77
C MET A 176 -1.35 2.56 -11.13
N THR A 177 -0.45 1.92 -10.38
CA THR A 177 0.96 1.71 -10.75
C THR A 177 1.30 0.23 -10.75
N PHE A 178 2.60 -0.15 -10.86
CA PHE A 178 2.99 -1.52 -11.15
C PHE A 178 4.05 -2.07 -10.22
N HIS A 179 4.01 -3.39 -10.05
CA HIS A 179 5.07 -4.20 -9.47
C HIS A 179 5.32 -5.46 -10.32
N TRP A 180 4.82 -6.60 -9.87
CA TRP A 180 5.06 -7.90 -10.50
C TRP A 180 4.11 -8.22 -11.64
N GLU A 181 3.27 -7.29 -12.05
CA GLU A 181 2.39 -7.41 -13.22
C GLU A 181 3.17 -7.83 -14.48
N PHE A 182 4.39 -7.32 -14.63
CA PHE A 182 5.28 -7.64 -15.75
C PHE A 182 5.76 -9.10 -15.80
N THR A 183 5.56 -9.87 -14.73
CA THR A 183 5.83 -11.33 -14.74
C THR A 183 4.89 -12.13 -15.65
N LEU A 184 3.79 -11.51 -16.10
CA LEU A 184 2.93 -12.06 -17.14
C LEU A 184 3.53 -11.95 -18.56
N GLY A 185 4.63 -11.22 -18.72
CA GLY A 185 5.27 -10.91 -19.99
C GLY A 185 4.77 -9.60 -20.60
N SER A 186 5.66 -8.91 -21.34
CA SER A 186 5.38 -7.57 -21.91
C SER A 186 4.14 -7.55 -22.77
N ASP A 187 3.97 -8.53 -23.68
CA ASP A 187 2.81 -8.59 -24.58
C ASP A 187 1.50 -8.63 -23.82
N ARG A 188 1.45 -9.45 -22.74
CA ARG A 188 0.22 -9.58 -21.94
C ARG A 188 -0.07 -8.33 -21.13
N VAL A 189 0.97 -7.71 -20.55
CA VAL A 189 0.80 -6.45 -19.81
C VAL A 189 0.31 -5.35 -20.75
N SER A 190 0.89 -5.25 -21.93
CA SER A 190 0.47 -4.27 -22.94
C SER A 190 -1.00 -4.47 -23.35
N GLU A 191 -1.39 -5.71 -23.65
CA GLU A 191 -2.79 -6.04 -23.97
C GLU A 191 -3.75 -5.63 -22.84
N ILE A 192 -3.38 -5.88 -21.58
CA ILE A 192 -4.22 -5.49 -20.44
C ILE A 192 -4.29 -3.97 -20.34
N VAL A 193 -3.16 -3.27 -20.35
CA VAL A 193 -3.09 -1.82 -20.14
C VAL A 193 -3.86 -1.05 -21.21
N GLU A 194 -3.74 -1.45 -22.48
CA GLU A 194 -4.50 -0.85 -23.59
C GLU A 194 -6.03 -0.94 -23.42
N ASN A 195 -6.50 -1.92 -22.67
CA ASN A 195 -7.93 -2.17 -22.48
C ASN A 195 -8.44 -1.77 -21.08
N LEU A 196 -7.60 -1.18 -20.22
CA LEU A 196 -8.05 -0.69 -18.92
C LEU A 196 -8.88 0.60 -19.07
N PRO A 197 -10.01 0.73 -18.35
CA PRO A 197 -10.82 1.96 -18.35
C PRO A 197 -10.25 3.06 -17.45
N PHE A 198 -9.12 2.84 -16.78
CA PHE A 198 -8.44 3.76 -15.88
C PHE A 198 -6.96 3.88 -16.19
N ALA A 199 -6.29 4.88 -15.64
CA ALA A 199 -4.90 5.15 -15.95
C ALA A 199 -3.95 4.15 -15.28
N ALA A 200 -3.03 3.60 -16.07
CA ALA A 200 -1.92 2.78 -15.61
C ALA A 200 -0.63 3.60 -15.72
N LEU A 201 -0.10 4.06 -14.57
CA LEU A 201 0.90 5.11 -14.49
C LEU A 201 2.29 4.57 -14.13
N GLY A 202 3.34 5.09 -14.79
CA GLY A 202 4.70 4.67 -14.51
C GLY A 202 5.74 5.66 -15.03
N GLN A 203 6.09 6.71 -14.26
CA GLN A 203 7.10 7.70 -14.66
C GLN A 203 8.51 7.10 -14.82
N ASN A 204 8.75 5.92 -14.25
CA ASN A 204 10.03 5.24 -14.24
C ASN A 204 10.05 3.96 -15.10
N ILE A 205 9.07 3.79 -15.97
CA ILE A 205 9.03 2.71 -16.98
C ILE A 205 9.49 3.31 -18.30
N PHE A 206 10.59 2.79 -18.83
CA PHE A 206 11.24 3.30 -20.02
C PHE A 206 11.39 2.21 -21.06
N ASP A 207 11.41 2.59 -22.32
CA ASP A 207 11.85 1.72 -23.41
C ASP A 207 13.30 1.31 -23.17
N ALA A 208 13.60 0.00 -23.30
CA ALA A 208 14.92 -0.53 -22.96
C ALA A 208 15.95 -0.26 -24.08
N GLU A 209 15.52 -0.02 -25.33
CA GLU A 209 16.39 0.24 -26.47
C GLU A 209 16.82 1.71 -26.53
N TRP A 210 15.87 2.62 -26.25
CA TRP A 210 16.09 4.07 -26.46
C TRP A 210 16.31 4.85 -25.17
N ASP A 211 16.03 4.23 -24.00
CA ASP A 211 16.04 4.88 -22.68
C ASP A 211 15.14 6.14 -22.63
N GLU A 212 14.01 6.08 -23.32
CA GLU A 212 12.96 7.09 -23.36
C GLU A 212 11.73 6.59 -22.57
N PRO A 213 10.89 7.48 -22.01
CA PRO A 213 9.65 7.08 -21.34
C PRO A 213 8.79 6.20 -22.25
N ALA A 214 8.33 5.05 -21.75
CA ALA A 214 7.50 4.12 -22.50
C ALA A 214 6.10 4.71 -22.70
N GLU A 215 5.70 4.96 -23.94
CA GLU A 215 4.45 5.65 -24.30
C GLU A 215 3.19 5.00 -23.71
N LEU A 216 3.21 3.67 -23.51
CA LEU A 216 2.08 2.92 -22.97
C LEU A 216 1.78 3.28 -21.50
N PHE A 217 2.76 3.78 -20.76
CA PHE A 217 2.66 4.06 -19.35
C PHE A 217 2.82 5.55 -19.07
N PRO A 218 1.75 6.35 -19.18
CA PRO A 218 1.86 7.77 -18.91
C PRO A 218 2.44 8.03 -17.51
N PRO A 219 3.33 9.03 -17.35
CA PRO A 219 3.99 9.27 -16.08
C PRO A 219 3.03 9.74 -14.99
N TYR A 220 1.98 10.47 -15.36
CA TYR A 220 1.00 11.02 -14.42
C TYR A 220 -0.38 11.19 -15.07
N LYS A 221 -1.37 11.44 -14.21
CA LYS A 221 -2.72 11.88 -14.62
C LYS A 221 -3.20 13.02 -13.74
N MET A 222 -3.80 14.04 -14.37
CA MET A 222 -4.44 15.15 -13.68
C MET A 222 -5.90 14.83 -13.40
N PHE A 223 -6.36 15.19 -12.19
CA PHE A 223 -7.73 15.04 -11.73
C PHE A 223 -8.25 16.37 -11.18
N GLU A 224 -9.56 16.58 -11.24
CA GLU A 224 -10.25 17.63 -10.50
C GLU A 224 -11.23 16.98 -9.53
N ARG A 225 -11.02 17.14 -8.23
CA ARG A 225 -11.86 16.60 -7.17
C ARG A 225 -11.97 17.61 -6.01
N GLY A 226 -13.16 17.74 -5.46
CA GLY A 226 -13.38 18.66 -4.33
C GLY A 226 -13.00 20.11 -4.63
N GLY A 227 -12.99 20.54 -5.90
CA GLY A 227 -12.57 21.85 -6.33
C GLY A 227 -11.06 22.08 -6.42
N SER A 228 -10.24 21.02 -6.25
CA SER A 228 -8.77 21.09 -6.35
C SER A 228 -8.26 20.31 -7.55
N LYS A 229 -7.17 20.82 -8.15
CA LYS A 229 -6.40 20.12 -9.17
C LYS A 229 -5.37 19.19 -8.52
N ILE A 230 -5.46 17.91 -8.82
CA ILE A 230 -4.64 16.86 -8.24
C ILE A 230 -3.84 16.19 -9.34
N ALA A 231 -2.53 16.10 -9.18
CA ALA A 231 -1.69 15.25 -10.00
C ALA A 231 -1.42 13.94 -9.27
N VAL A 232 -1.63 12.81 -9.94
CA VAL A 232 -1.18 11.49 -9.50
C VAL A 232 -0.06 11.04 -10.41
N ILE A 233 1.16 10.91 -9.88
CA ILE A 233 2.35 10.44 -10.58
C ILE A 233 2.58 8.98 -10.22
N GLY A 234 2.75 8.09 -11.19
CA GLY A 234 2.99 6.69 -10.97
C GLY A 234 4.49 6.38 -10.79
N GLN A 235 4.81 5.55 -9.81
CA GLN A 235 6.16 5.06 -9.55
C GLN A 235 6.12 3.53 -9.43
N ALA A 236 6.45 2.84 -10.50
CA ALA A 236 6.53 1.38 -10.52
C ALA A 236 7.73 0.88 -9.71
N PHE A 237 7.69 -0.40 -9.33
CA PHE A 237 8.80 -1.05 -8.61
C PHE A 237 10.13 -0.95 -9.38
N PRO A 238 11.16 -0.31 -8.81
CA PRO A 238 12.36 0.05 -9.55
C PRO A 238 13.32 -1.12 -9.75
N TYR A 239 13.19 -2.18 -8.96
CA TYR A 239 14.12 -3.32 -8.95
C TYR A 239 13.62 -4.51 -9.76
N MET A 240 12.66 -4.31 -10.68
CA MET A 240 12.16 -5.36 -11.58
C MET A 240 13.29 -6.14 -12.26
N PRO A 241 14.34 -5.50 -12.86
CA PRO A 241 15.42 -6.20 -13.54
C PRO A 241 16.37 -6.98 -12.62
N ILE A 242 16.32 -6.72 -11.31
CA ILE A 242 17.10 -7.42 -10.31
C ILE A 242 16.34 -8.64 -9.78
N ALA A 243 15.03 -8.47 -9.59
CA ALA A 243 14.15 -9.47 -8.99
C ALA A 243 13.67 -10.53 -9.98
N ASN A 244 13.66 -10.22 -11.29
CA ASN A 244 13.11 -11.10 -12.32
C ASN A 244 14.05 -11.25 -13.52
N PRO A 245 13.96 -12.38 -14.24
CA PRO A 245 14.68 -12.56 -15.48
C PRO A 245 14.29 -11.52 -16.55
N GLY A 246 15.27 -10.85 -17.17
CA GLY A 246 15.02 -9.80 -18.15
C GLY A 246 14.24 -10.24 -19.41
N TRP A 247 14.18 -11.54 -19.69
CA TRP A 247 13.37 -12.07 -20.82
C TRP A 247 11.86 -11.93 -20.61
N MET A 248 11.39 -11.64 -19.38
CA MET A 248 9.97 -11.44 -19.10
C MET A 248 9.47 -10.09 -19.60
N PHE A 249 10.34 -9.08 -19.68
CA PHE A 249 10.01 -7.71 -20.11
C PHE A 249 11.20 -7.07 -20.85
N PRO A 250 11.64 -7.68 -21.97
CA PRO A 250 12.84 -7.24 -22.68
C PRO A 250 12.72 -5.82 -23.28
N GLU A 251 11.49 -5.35 -23.48
CA GLU A 251 11.21 -4.02 -24.05
C GLU A 251 11.28 -2.89 -23.02
N TYR A 252 11.32 -3.21 -21.70
CA TYR A 252 11.20 -2.21 -20.66
C TYR A 252 12.39 -2.19 -19.72
N SER A 253 12.80 -0.98 -19.34
CA SER A 253 13.75 -0.73 -18.26
C SER A 253 13.08 0.01 -17.10
N PHE A 254 13.63 -0.20 -15.90
CA PHE A 254 13.09 0.31 -14.65
C PHE A 254 14.21 0.95 -13.83
N GLY A 255 13.86 1.84 -12.93
CA GLY A 255 14.81 2.47 -12.01
C GLY A 255 14.09 3.40 -11.05
N ILE A 256 14.78 3.94 -10.06
CA ILE A 256 14.19 4.91 -9.13
C ILE A 256 13.93 6.24 -9.86
N ARG A 257 14.89 6.70 -10.66
CA ARG A 257 14.81 7.90 -11.54
C ARG A 257 14.33 9.16 -10.81
N ASP A 258 14.99 9.50 -9.69
CA ASP A 258 14.66 10.70 -8.89
C ASP A 258 14.61 12.00 -9.70
N SER A 259 15.52 12.17 -10.69
CA SER A 259 15.54 13.36 -11.55
C SER A 259 14.29 13.45 -12.43
N ASN A 260 13.89 12.32 -13.03
CA ASN A 260 12.67 12.29 -13.84
C ASN A 260 11.41 12.55 -12.98
N MET A 261 11.39 12.02 -11.74
CA MET A 261 10.31 12.35 -10.80
C MET A 261 10.25 13.85 -10.51
N GLN A 262 11.41 14.53 -10.32
CA GLN A 262 11.44 15.98 -10.11
C GLN A 262 10.88 16.71 -11.33
N ASP A 263 11.29 16.32 -12.54
CA ASP A 263 10.80 16.94 -13.78
C ASP A 263 9.27 16.78 -13.90
N MET A 264 8.72 15.61 -13.56
CA MET A 264 7.27 15.39 -13.55
C MET A 264 6.57 16.25 -12.50
N VAL A 265 7.11 16.37 -11.30
CA VAL A 265 6.56 17.25 -10.26
C VAL A 265 6.55 18.71 -10.71
N ASP A 266 7.64 19.20 -11.30
CA ASP A 266 7.74 20.57 -11.78
C ASP A 266 6.75 20.83 -12.94
N GLU A 267 6.60 19.86 -13.84
CA GLU A 267 5.64 19.91 -14.93
C GLU A 267 4.20 19.99 -14.41
N VAL A 268 3.77 19.07 -13.55
CA VAL A 268 2.39 19.09 -13.05
C VAL A 268 2.08 20.32 -12.20
N ARG A 269 3.06 20.84 -11.48
CA ARG A 269 2.93 22.13 -10.76
C ARG A 269 2.76 23.30 -11.72
N SER A 270 3.49 23.30 -12.86
CA SER A 270 3.32 24.32 -13.91
C SER A 270 1.94 24.25 -14.56
N LEU A 271 1.33 23.06 -14.63
CA LEU A 271 -0.03 22.82 -15.10
C LEU A 271 -1.11 23.19 -14.05
N GLY A 272 -0.68 23.62 -12.86
CA GLY A 272 -1.54 24.12 -11.81
C GLY A 272 -2.01 23.06 -10.80
N ALA A 273 -1.26 21.95 -10.64
CA ALA A 273 -1.54 20.99 -9.57
C ALA A 273 -1.38 21.63 -8.20
N GLU A 274 -2.45 21.61 -7.42
CA GLU A 274 -2.49 22.07 -6.03
C GLU A 274 -2.08 20.96 -5.06
N LEU A 275 -2.35 19.70 -5.44
CA LEU A 275 -1.93 18.50 -4.71
C LEU A 275 -1.18 17.57 -5.66
N VAL A 276 0.04 17.20 -5.29
CA VAL A 276 0.87 16.23 -6.00
C VAL A 276 0.97 14.96 -5.16
N VAL A 277 0.43 13.89 -5.70
CA VAL A 277 0.39 12.55 -5.09
C VAL A 277 1.32 11.64 -5.90
N VAL A 278 2.28 11.01 -5.25
CA VAL A 278 3.05 9.91 -5.83
C VAL A 278 2.40 8.60 -5.42
N LEU A 279 1.90 7.86 -6.41
CA LEU A 279 1.40 6.51 -6.24
C LEU A 279 2.56 5.55 -6.48
N SER A 280 3.12 4.99 -5.41
CA SER A 280 4.43 4.34 -5.42
C SER A 280 4.38 2.87 -5.04
N HIS A 281 5.19 2.08 -5.76
CA HIS A 281 5.53 0.71 -5.37
C HIS A 281 7.02 0.52 -5.05
N ASN A 282 7.73 1.59 -4.68
CA ASN A 282 9.15 1.52 -4.34
C ASN A 282 9.47 0.74 -3.07
N GLY A 283 8.53 0.70 -2.13
CA GLY A 283 8.76 0.33 -0.75
C GLY A 283 9.20 1.51 0.13
N PHE A 284 8.95 1.39 1.43
CA PHE A 284 9.09 2.48 2.41
C PHE A 284 10.46 3.14 2.41
N ASP A 285 11.54 2.35 2.41
CA ASP A 285 12.90 2.90 2.53
C ASP A 285 13.29 3.76 1.31
N VAL A 286 12.86 3.36 0.12
CA VAL A 286 13.11 4.10 -1.12
C VAL A 286 12.24 5.36 -1.16
N ASP A 287 10.96 5.24 -0.82
CA ASP A 287 10.03 6.36 -0.77
C ASP A 287 10.47 7.42 0.24
N LYS A 288 10.95 7.01 1.42
CA LYS A 288 11.52 7.92 2.40
C LYS A 288 12.73 8.68 1.86
N LYS A 289 13.58 8.02 1.08
CA LYS A 289 14.73 8.67 0.43
C LYS A 289 14.27 9.61 -0.67
N MET A 290 13.30 9.21 -1.48
CA MET A 290 12.71 10.03 -2.55
C MET A 290 12.09 11.31 -1.98
N ALA A 291 11.33 11.22 -0.89
CA ALA A 291 10.75 12.36 -0.19
C ALA A 291 11.79 13.39 0.27
N GLY A 292 13.02 12.96 0.54
CA GLY A 292 14.13 13.85 0.90
C GLY A 292 14.92 14.41 -0.31
N ARG A 293 14.68 13.90 -1.52
CA ARG A 293 15.43 14.28 -2.74
C ARG A 293 14.60 15.06 -3.74
N VAL A 294 13.31 14.76 -3.81
CA VAL A 294 12.35 15.39 -4.73
C VAL A 294 11.52 16.39 -3.96
N SER A 295 11.52 17.63 -4.39
CA SER A 295 10.73 18.71 -3.79
C SER A 295 9.39 18.86 -4.49
N GLY A 296 8.39 19.33 -3.75
CA GLY A 296 7.06 19.63 -4.32
C GLY A 296 6.08 18.46 -4.34
N ILE A 297 6.42 17.31 -3.77
CA ILE A 297 5.50 16.21 -3.49
C ILE A 297 4.76 16.52 -2.18
N ASP A 298 3.43 16.37 -2.17
CA ASP A 298 2.62 16.55 -0.96
C ASP A 298 2.33 15.22 -0.26
N VAL A 299 2.11 14.14 -1.03
CA VAL A 299 1.73 12.82 -0.52
C VAL A 299 2.46 11.72 -1.30
N ILE A 300 3.01 10.74 -0.61
CA ILE A 300 3.46 9.48 -1.20
C ILE A 300 2.57 8.36 -0.63
N LEU A 301 1.88 7.66 -1.52
CA LEU A 301 1.13 6.44 -1.20
C LEU A 301 2.01 5.25 -1.55
N SER A 302 2.62 4.64 -0.54
CA SER A 302 3.63 3.59 -0.71
C SER A 302 3.02 2.19 -0.66
N GLY A 303 3.53 1.31 -1.51
CA GLY A 303 3.26 -0.13 -1.54
C GLY A 303 4.52 -0.96 -1.25
N HIS A 304 4.51 -2.27 -1.54
CA HIS A 304 5.63 -3.22 -1.50
C HIS A 304 6.07 -3.68 -0.10
N THR A 305 6.25 -2.79 0.86
CA THR A 305 6.82 -3.14 2.18
C THR A 305 5.85 -3.99 3.03
N LEU A 306 4.58 -4.07 2.67
CA LEU A 306 3.54 -4.85 3.36
C LEU A 306 3.44 -4.52 4.87
N SER A 307 3.66 -3.27 5.23
CA SER A 307 3.67 -2.82 6.61
C SER A 307 2.53 -1.84 6.89
N LEU A 308 1.68 -2.17 7.87
CA LEU A 308 0.60 -1.30 8.34
C LEU A 308 1.11 -0.04 9.07
N ILE A 309 2.40 0.01 9.40
CA ILE A 309 2.99 1.08 10.22
C ILE A 309 3.78 2.12 9.41
N HIS A 310 3.93 1.90 8.10
CA HIS A 310 4.71 2.78 7.24
C HIS A 310 3.80 3.68 6.40
N ILE A 311 3.01 4.51 7.07
CA ILE A 311 2.32 5.64 6.43
C ILE A 311 3.25 6.84 6.55
N SER A 312 3.90 7.23 5.45
CA SER A 312 4.77 8.40 5.44
C SER A 312 4.07 9.58 4.76
N GLU A 313 3.93 10.68 5.47
CA GLU A 313 3.75 11.98 4.84
C GLU A 313 5.13 12.50 4.43
N PRO A 314 5.26 13.26 3.31
CA PRO A 314 6.48 14.00 3.05
C PRO A 314 6.76 14.88 4.27
N THR A 315 7.85 14.61 4.96
CA THR A 315 8.17 15.32 6.17
C THR A 315 8.43 16.77 5.83
N ARG A 316 7.71 17.69 6.50
CA ARG A 316 8.19 19.06 6.64
C ARG A 316 9.65 18.99 7.06
N PRO A 317 10.55 19.84 6.51
CA PRO A 317 11.92 19.91 7.01
C PRO A 317 11.85 20.02 8.52
N LEU A 318 12.57 19.15 9.22
CA LEU A 318 12.79 19.33 10.65
C LEU A 318 13.62 20.60 10.78
N GLU A 319 12.97 21.69 11.07
CA GLU A 319 13.67 22.92 11.51
C GLU A 319 14.42 22.64 12.80
#